data_4f230165e4288bb66c3f86a016a6b4a6
#
_entry.id   4f230165e4288bb66c3f86a016a6b4a6
#
_cell.length_a   1.000
_cell.length_b   1.000
_cell.length_c   1.000
_cell.angle_alpha   90.00
_cell.angle_beta   90.00
_cell.angle_gamma   90.00
#
_symmetry.space_group_name_H-M   'P 1'
#
loop_
_entity.id
_entity.type
_entity.pdbx_description
1 polymer ?
#
loop_
_entity_poly.entity_id
_entity_poly.type
_entity_poly.pdbx_seq_one_letter_code
_entity_poly.pdbx_strand_id
1 'polypeptide(L)'
;MAYAYQPQQAWHPHPVRTTAPISLHIVAIFQYLGGVLMLGAAALLALAAARIAPAWDLRMGGDTFTTRPEALTVATYTVIGTAALMGLVAIVLGRKLQNGRNWVRVLLTLLNGLSVLGGVYQGYVTGAPYAATLMSVAFPLLFVILLNTRAARGWCRYRTY
;
A
#
# COMPACT_ATOMS: atom_id res chain seq x y z
N MET A 1 0.34 23.46 63.06
CA MET A 1 0.96 23.00 61.81
C MET A 1 0.05 23.41 60.63
N ALA A 2 0.45 24.43 59.88
CA ALA A 2 -0.34 24.92 58.73
C ALA A 2 0.09 24.13 57.49
N TYR A 3 -0.84 23.36 56.90
CA TYR A 3 -0.61 22.72 55.63
C TYR A 3 -0.60 23.80 54.54
N ALA A 4 0.56 24.02 53.92
CA ALA A 4 0.68 24.89 52.78
C ALA A 4 -0.15 24.29 51.60
N TYR A 5 -1.21 24.95 51.23
CA TYR A 5 -2.05 24.61 50.08
C TYR A 5 -1.17 24.77 48.81
N GLN A 6 -0.71 23.67 48.23
CA GLN A 6 -0.07 23.73 46.93
C GLN A 6 -1.15 24.07 45.88
N PRO A 7 -1.02 25.21 45.16
CA PRO A 7 -1.96 25.49 44.09
C PRO A 7 -1.88 24.35 43.06
N GLN A 8 -3.02 23.71 42.83
CA GLN A 8 -3.15 22.73 41.76
C GLN A 8 -2.63 23.34 40.46
N GLN A 9 -1.56 22.79 39.92
CA GLN A 9 -1.04 23.18 38.62
C GLN A 9 -2.21 23.20 37.64
N ALA A 10 -2.53 24.40 37.16
CA ALA A 10 -3.59 24.59 36.17
C ALA A 10 -3.34 23.61 35.01
N TRP A 11 -4.29 22.72 34.81
CA TRP A 11 -4.28 21.80 33.65
C TRP A 11 -4.26 22.68 32.40
N HIS A 12 -3.08 22.85 31.81
CA HIS A 12 -2.98 23.45 30.50
C HIS A 12 -3.49 22.39 29.51
N PRO A 13 -4.64 22.59 28.88
CA PRO A 13 -5.11 21.66 27.86
C PRO A 13 -4.06 21.63 26.75
N HIS A 14 -3.39 20.50 26.59
CA HIS A 14 -2.45 20.33 25.50
C HIS A 14 -3.18 20.63 24.18
N PRO A 15 -2.60 21.45 23.31
CA PRO A 15 -3.25 21.81 22.05
C PRO A 15 -3.60 20.53 21.30
N VAL A 16 -4.89 20.30 21.13
CA VAL A 16 -5.40 19.13 20.37
C VAL A 16 -4.94 19.31 18.93
N ARG A 17 -4.01 18.48 18.49
CA ARG A 17 -3.59 18.49 17.07
C ARG A 17 -4.80 18.13 16.22
N THR A 18 -5.26 19.07 15.42
CA THR A 18 -6.43 18.91 14.53
C THR A 18 -6.06 18.27 13.20
N THR A 19 -4.78 18.32 12.82
CA THR A 19 -4.28 17.84 11.53
C THR A 19 -3.30 16.68 11.69
N ALA A 20 -3.40 15.70 10.79
CA ALA A 20 -2.47 14.57 10.76
C ALA A 20 -1.04 15.05 10.46
N PRO A 21 0.00 14.36 11.00
CA PRO A 21 1.39 14.66 10.68
C PRO A 21 1.69 14.51 9.19
N ILE A 22 2.59 15.36 8.68
CA ILE A 22 3.01 15.36 7.26
C ILE A 22 3.50 13.98 6.82
N SER A 23 4.19 13.23 7.69
CA SER A 23 4.66 11.87 7.39
C SER A 23 3.51 10.92 7.00
N LEU A 24 2.35 11.01 7.66
CA LEU A 24 1.18 10.20 7.33
C LEU A 24 0.51 10.67 6.03
N HIS A 25 0.50 11.98 5.77
CA HIS A 25 -0.01 12.52 4.51
C HIS A 25 0.82 12.05 3.32
N ILE A 26 2.15 12.05 3.42
CA ILE A 26 3.04 11.55 2.36
C ILE A 26 2.71 10.08 2.06
N VAL A 27 2.67 9.22 3.08
CA VAL A 27 2.35 7.80 2.88
C VAL A 27 0.95 7.62 2.27
N ALA A 28 -0.04 8.39 2.73
CA ALA A 28 -1.40 8.31 2.21
C ALA A 28 -1.47 8.75 0.73
N ILE A 29 -0.75 9.79 0.32
CA ILE A 29 -0.68 10.23 -1.08
C ILE A 29 -0.10 9.13 -1.96
N PHE A 30 1.00 8.49 -1.53
CA PHE A 30 1.56 7.36 -2.27
C PHE A 30 0.61 6.16 -2.33
N GLN A 31 -0.16 5.88 -1.27
CA GLN A 31 -1.19 4.84 -1.29
C GLN A 31 -2.32 5.17 -2.29
N TYR A 32 -2.77 6.42 -2.34
CA TYR A 32 -3.77 6.83 -3.33
C TYR A 32 -3.23 6.75 -4.76
N LEU A 33 -2.02 7.29 -4.98
CA LEU A 33 -1.40 7.25 -6.30
C LEU A 33 -1.17 5.81 -6.77
N GLY A 34 -0.59 4.96 -5.91
CA GLY A 34 -0.39 3.54 -6.20
C GLY A 34 -1.71 2.81 -6.44
N GLY A 35 -2.74 3.09 -5.63
CA GLY A 35 -4.08 2.51 -5.81
C GLY A 35 -4.71 2.90 -7.13
N VAL A 36 -4.66 4.17 -7.52
CA VAL A 36 -5.17 4.67 -8.82
C VAL A 36 -4.40 4.08 -9.99
N LEU A 37 -3.07 4.00 -9.90
CA LEU A 37 -2.24 3.38 -10.94
C LEU A 37 -2.57 1.88 -11.11
N MET A 38 -2.76 1.14 -10.02
CA MET A 38 -3.16 -0.27 -10.06
C MET A 38 -4.53 -0.46 -10.69
N LEU A 39 -5.51 0.38 -10.35
CA LEU A 39 -6.84 0.35 -10.96
C LEU A 39 -6.78 0.70 -12.45
N GLY A 40 -6.00 1.72 -12.82
CA GLY A 40 -5.77 2.10 -14.21
C GLY A 40 -5.11 0.98 -15.02
N ALA A 41 -4.08 0.36 -14.47
CA ALA A 41 -3.42 -0.79 -15.09
C ALA A 41 -4.38 -1.98 -15.25
N ALA A 42 -5.18 -2.30 -14.22
CA ALA A 42 -6.18 -3.36 -14.32
C ALA A 42 -7.22 -3.08 -15.40
N ALA A 43 -7.70 -1.84 -15.51
CA ALA A 43 -8.65 -1.42 -16.55
C ALA A 43 -8.03 -1.52 -17.95
N LEU A 44 -6.78 -1.06 -18.14
CA LEU A 44 -6.08 -1.16 -19.42
C LEU A 44 -5.84 -2.62 -19.83
N LEU A 45 -5.44 -3.48 -18.88
CA LEU A 45 -5.27 -4.91 -19.13
C LEU A 45 -6.60 -5.58 -19.49
N ALA A 46 -7.71 -5.21 -18.83
CA ALA A 46 -9.03 -5.71 -19.16
C ALA A 46 -9.47 -5.30 -20.58
N LEU A 47 -9.24 -4.05 -20.95
CA LEU A 47 -9.52 -3.56 -22.30
C LEU A 47 -8.65 -4.24 -23.36
N ALA A 48 -7.35 -4.42 -23.07
CA ALA A 48 -6.44 -5.13 -23.96
C ALA A 48 -6.86 -6.60 -24.11
N ALA A 49 -7.20 -7.29 -23.04
CA ALA A 49 -7.70 -8.67 -23.07
C ALA A 49 -9.00 -8.78 -23.89
N ALA A 50 -9.94 -7.84 -23.72
CA ALA A 50 -11.18 -7.82 -24.49
C ALA A 50 -10.97 -7.54 -26.00
N ARG A 51 -9.94 -6.75 -26.36
CA ARG A 51 -9.60 -6.46 -27.76
C ARG A 51 -8.83 -7.57 -28.46
N ILE A 52 -7.93 -8.22 -27.74
CA ILE A 52 -7.08 -9.27 -28.27
C ILE A 52 -7.87 -10.58 -28.40
N ALA A 53 -8.81 -10.86 -27.51
CA ALA A 53 -9.62 -12.07 -27.49
C ALA A 53 -10.26 -12.41 -28.87
N PRO A 54 -11.02 -11.50 -29.52
CA PRO A 54 -11.65 -11.80 -30.81
C PRO A 54 -10.65 -11.91 -31.96
N ALA A 55 -9.50 -11.24 -31.89
CA ALA A 55 -8.49 -11.29 -32.93
C ALA A 55 -7.76 -12.63 -33.00
N TRP A 56 -7.65 -13.34 -31.89
CA TRP A 56 -7.11 -14.70 -31.86
C TRP A 56 -8.08 -15.71 -32.45
N ASP A 57 -9.38 -15.57 -32.17
CA ASP A 57 -10.42 -16.45 -32.68
C ASP A 57 -10.53 -16.35 -34.23
N LEU A 58 -10.28 -15.16 -34.81
CA LEU A 58 -10.27 -14.95 -36.26
C LEU A 58 -9.02 -15.48 -36.97
N ARG A 59 -7.87 -15.52 -36.32
CA ARG A 59 -6.61 -16.00 -36.91
C ARG A 59 -6.44 -17.52 -36.87
N MET A 60 -7.09 -18.21 -35.95
CA MET A 60 -7.01 -19.64 -35.76
C MET A 60 -8.19 -20.42 -36.36
N GLY A 61 -9.07 -19.75 -37.09
CA GLY A 61 -10.32 -20.27 -37.65
C GLY A 61 -10.17 -21.21 -38.83
N GLY A 62 -9.04 -21.92 -38.97
CA GLY A 62 -8.85 -22.91 -40.03
C GLY A 62 -8.62 -24.33 -39.59
N ASP A 63 -8.09 -24.59 -38.43
CA ASP A 63 -7.78 -25.92 -37.98
C ASP A 63 -8.05 -26.15 -36.48
N THR A 64 -8.60 -27.32 -36.21
CA THR A 64 -9.21 -27.89 -35.02
C THR A 64 -8.37 -27.95 -33.72
N PHE A 65 -7.46 -27.00 -33.49
CA PHE A 65 -6.72 -26.85 -32.23
C PHE A 65 -7.05 -25.52 -31.55
N THR A 66 -8.34 -25.20 -31.38
CA THR A 66 -8.83 -24.08 -30.63
C THR A 66 -8.91 -24.38 -29.14
N THR A 67 -7.91 -24.98 -28.55
CA THR A 67 -7.72 -24.83 -27.13
C THR A 67 -6.95 -23.54 -26.90
N ARG A 68 -7.68 -22.41 -26.93
CA ARG A 68 -7.27 -21.25 -26.13
C ARG A 68 -6.87 -21.86 -24.80
N PRO A 69 -5.61 -21.74 -24.36
CA PRO A 69 -5.28 -22.37 -23.10
C PRO A 69 -6.12 -21.67 -22.04
N GLU A 70 -7.17 -22.33 -21.57
CA GLU A 70 -8.10 -21.83 -20.53
C GLU A 70 -7.29 -21.28 -19.36
N ALA A 71 -6.15 -21.91 -19.08
CA ALA A 71 -5.16 -21.48 -18.11
C ALA A 71 -4.68 -20.03 -18.34
N LEU A 72 -4.38 -19.60 -19.58
CA LEU A 72 -3.95 -18.22 -19.86
C LEU A 72 -5.08 -17.21 -19.66
N THR A 73 -6.30 -17.59 -20.02
CA THR A 73 -7.48 -16.75 -19.82
C THR A 73 -7.75 -16.57 -18.33
N VAL A 74 -7.78 -17.66 -17.57
CA VAL A 74 -7.96 -17.64 -16.12
C VAL A 74 -6.84 -16.84 -15.44
N ALA A 75 -5.58 -17.07 -15.82
CA ALA A 75 -4.44 -16.33 -15.28
C ALA A 75 -4.57 -14.82 -15.53
N THR A 76 -4.97 -14.40 -16.74
CA THR A 76 -5.14 -12.99 -17.10
C THR A 76 -6.22 -12.34 -16.24
N TYR A 77 -7.41 -12.94 -16.12
CA TYR A 77 -8.49 -12.39 -15.29
C TYR A 77 -8.13 -12.40 -13.81
N THR A 78 -7.37 -13.39 -13.34
CA THR A 78 -6.88 -13.43 -11.95
C THR A 78 -5.93 -12.26 -11.67
N VAL A 79 -5.01 -11.97 -12.59
CA VAL A 79 -4.09 -10.81 -12.46
C VAL A 79 -4.87 -9.50 -12.45
N ILE A 80 -5.83 -9.32 -13.37
CA ILE A 80 -6.67 -8.12 -13.43
C ILE A 80 -7.47 -7.95 -12.13
N GLY A 81 -8.14 -9.00 -11.68
CA GLY A 81 -8.93 -8.97 -10.45
C GLY A 81 -8.10 -8.68 -9.21
N THR A 82 -6.93 -9.31 -9.11
CA THR A 82 -5.99 -9.08 -8.00
C THR A 82 -5.46 -7.65 -8.00
N ALA A 83 -5.06 -7.12 -9.17
CA ALA A 83 -4.59 -5.74 -9.29
C ALA A 83 -5.68 -4.73 -8.91
N ALA A 84 -6.93 -4.95 -9.37
CA ALA A 84 -8.06 -4.10 -9.02
C ALA A 84 -8.35 -4.13 -7.51
N LEU A 85 -8.38 -5.31 -6.92
CA LEU A 85 -8.60 -5.48 -5.47
C LEU A 85 -7.50 -4.79 -4.67
N MET A 86 -6.23 -4.99 -5.02
CA MET A 86 -5.10 -4.36 -4.35
C MET A 86 -5.14 -2.83 -4.49
N GLY A 87 -5.53 -2.31 -5.64
CA GLY A 87 -5.73 -0.87 -5.86
C GLY A 87 -6.80 -0.28 -4.94
N LEU A 88 -7.95 -0.93 -4.82
CA LEU A 88 -9.03 -0.52 -3.89
C LEU A 88 -8.57 -0.59 -2.43
N VAL A 89 -7.92 -1.67 -2.03
CA VAL A 89 -7.39 -1.84 -0.67
C VAL A 89 -6.39 -0.73 -0.34
N ALA A 90 -5.47 -0.39 -1.26
CA ALA A 90 -4.51 0.70 -1.06
C ALA A 90 -5.20 2.05 -0.81
N ILE A 91 -6.23 2.40 -1.59
CA ILE A 91 -7.01 3.63 -1.41
C ILE A 91 -7.71 3.66 -0.05
N VAL A 92 -8.37 2.56 0.33
CA VAL A 92 -9.07 2.44 1.62
C VAL A 92 -8.09 2.55 2.79
N LEU A 93 -6.93 1.89 2.71
CA LEU A 93 -5.89 1.97 3.73
C LEU A 93 -5.32 3.39 3.85
N GLY A 94 -5.07 4.08 2.72
CA GLY A 94 -4.64 5.47 2.71
C GLY A 94 -5.61 6.39 3.45
N ARG A 95 -6.92 6.26 3.18
CA ARG A 95 -7.96 7.03 3.87
C ARG A 95 -8.04 6.71 5.37
N LYS A 96 -8.00 5.43 5.74
CA LYS A 96 -8.04 5.02 7.14
C LYS A 96 -6.78 5.41 7.91
N LEU A 97 -5.63 5.48 7.24
CA LEU A 97 -4.38 5.97 7.83
C LEU A 97 -4.48 7.45 8.19
N GLN A 98 -5.02 8.29 7.31
CA GLN A 98 -5.25 9.71 7.59
C GLN A 98 -6.23 9.92 8.76
N ASN A 99 -7.21 9.04 8.91
CA ASN A 99 -8.15 9.04 10.02
C ASN A 99 -7.52 8.57 11.36
N GLY A 100 -6.22 8.28 11.39
CA GLY A 100 -5.47 7.95 12.61
C GLY A 100 -5.72 6.55 13.15
N ARG A 101 -6.22 5.62 12.36
CA ARG A 101 -6.44 4.24 12.82
C ARG A 101 -5.12 3.49 13.01
N ASN A 102 -4.78 3.17 14.26
CA ASN A 102 -3.51 2.55 14.62
C ASN A 102 -3.27 1.18 13.94
N TRP A 103 -4.33 0.36 13.79
CA TRP A 103 -4.21 -0.94 13.15
C TRP A 103 -3.72 -0.84 11.69
N VAL A 104 -4.16 0.20 10.94
CA VAL A 104 -3.72 0.42 9.56
C VAL A 104 -2.23 0.76 9.52
N ARG A 105 -1.76 1.59 10.45
CA ARG A 105 -0.34 1.92 10.56
C ARG A 105 0.51 0.66 10.81
N VAL A 106 0.07 -0.19 11.75
CA VAL A 106 0.76 -1.45 12.06
C VAL A 106 0.76 -2.37 10.86
N LEU A 107 -0.40 -2.55 10.21
CA LEU A 107 -0.54 -3.37 9.00
C LEU A 107 0.40 -2.89 7.88
N LEU A 108 0.39 -1.59 7.57
CA LEU A 108 1.27 -1.03 6.53
C LEU A 108 2.75 -1.15 6.89
N THR A 109 3.10 -0.99 8.18
CA THR A 109 4.48 -1.21 8.65
C THR A 109 4.91 -2.66 8.44
N LEU A 110 4.05 -3.62 8.77
CA LEU A 110 4.33 -5.05 8.57
C LEU A 110 4.45 -5.40 7.08
N LEU A 111 3.52 -4.93 6.25
CA LEU A 111 3.56 -5.19 4.81
C LEU A 111 4.81 -4.60 4.16
N ASN A 112 5.17 -3.36 4.48
CA ASN A 112 6.39 -2.76 3.96
C ASN A 112 7.65 -3.43 4.52
N GLY A 113 7.65 -3.83 5.80
CA GLY A 113 8.75 -4.61 6.40
C GLY A 113 8.94 -5.94 5.70
N LEU A 114 7.85 -6.65 5.39
CA LEU A 114 7.89 -7.90 4.64
C LEU A 114 8.39 -7.67 3.20
N SER A 115 8.00 -6.56 2.56
CA SER A 115 8.50 -6.18 1.24
C SER A 115 10.00 -5.89 1.25
N VAL A 116 10.54 -5.26 2.31
CA VAL A 116 11.99 -5.07 2.49
C VAL A 116 12.70 -6.43 2.57
N LEU A 117 12.21 -7.33 3.42
CA LEU A 117 12.80 -8.67 3.56
C LEU A 117 12.74 -9.46 2.25
N GLY A 118 11.59 -9.42 1.57
CA GLY A 118 11.40 -10.07 0.27
C GLY A 118 12.33 -9.51 -0.80
N GLY A 119 12.51 -8.19 -0.86
CA GLY A 119 13.41 -7.53 -1.82
C GLY A 119 14.87 -7.90 -1.60
N VAL A 120 15.32 -7.95 -0.34
CA VAL A 120 16.68 -8.38 0.01
C VAL A 120 16.89 -9.87 -0.35
N TYR A 121 15.93 -10.73 0.03
CA TYR A 121 15.99 -12.15 -0.29
C TYR A 121 16.02 -12.39 -1.80
N GLN A 122 15.15 -11.70 -2.55
CA GLN A 122 15.11 -11.80 -4.00
C GLN A 122 16.45 -11.36 -4.63
N GLY A 123 17.02 -10.24 -4.18
CA GLY A 123 18.33 -9.78 -4.63
C GLY A 123 19.44 -10.80 -4.38
N TYR A 124 19.42 -11.44 -3.21
CA TYR A 124 20.36 -12.50 -2.86
C TYR A 124 20.23 -13.72 -3.76
N VAL A 125 19.00 -14.24 -3.95
CA VAL A 125 18.75 -15.45 -4.75
C VAL A 125 19.04 -15.26 -6.23
N THR A 126 18.70 -14.08 -6.78
CA THR A 126 18.89 -13.78 -8.21
C THR A 126 20.31 -13.29 -8.55
N GLY A 127 21.15 -13.03 -7.55
CA GLY A 127 22.47 -12.41 -7.77
C GLY A 127 22.39 -11.01 -8.37
N ALA A 128 21.27 -10.30 -8.12
CA ALA A 128 21.03 -8.98 -8.68
C ALA A 128 22.09 -7.97 -8.20
N PRO A 129 22.47 -6.98 -9.02
CA PRO A 129 23.38 -5.91 -8.61
C PRO A 129 22.86 -5.20 -7.34
N TYR A 130 23.77 -4.88 -6.41
CA TYR A 130 23.42 -4.19 -5.15
C TYR A 130 22.57 -2.93 -5.38
N ALA A 131 22.88 -2.16 -6.44
CA ALA A 131 22.10 -0.97 -6.79
C ALA A 131 20.64 -1.27 -7.10
N ALA A 132 20.33 -2.34 -7.83
CA ALA A 132 18.96 -2.75 -8.14
C ALA A 132 18.23 -3.20 -6.88
N THR A 133 18.88 -3.98 -6.02
CA THR A 133 18.32 -4.42 -4.73
C THR A 133 18.05 -3.23 -3.82
N LEU A 134 18.97 -2.28 -3.70
CA LEU A 134 18.77 -1.06 -2.91
C LEU A 134 17.59 -0.23 -3.42
N MET A 135 17.44 -0.06 -4.74
CA MET A 135 16.30 0.64 -5.34
C MET A 135 14.97 -0.02 -5.00
N SER A 136 14.89 -1.35 -5.06
CA SER A 136 13.66 -2.08 -4.75
C SER A 136 13.25 -1.99 -3.28
N VAL A 137 14.22 -1.88 -2.37
CA VAL A 137 14.01 -1.83 -0.91
C VAL A 137 13.85 -0.40 -0.39
N ALA A 138 14.37 0.61 -1.09
CA ALA A 138 14.41 1.99 -0.62
C ALA A 138 13.02 2.56 -0.30
N PHE A 139 12.04 2.38 -1.18
CA PHE A 139 10.66 2.88 -0.97
C PHE A 139 9.95 2.21 0.19
N PRO A 140 9.90 0.87 0.29
CA PRO A 140 9.29 0.21 1.45
C PRO A 140 9.97 0.60 2.77
N LEU A 141 11.31 0.72 2.78
CA LEU A 141 12.05 1.14 3.96
C LEU A 141 11.71 2.57 4.38
N LEU A 142 11.64 3.50 3.42
CA LEU A 142 11.21 4.88 3.67
C LEU A 142 9.81 4.91 4.32
N PHE A 143 8.86 4.11 3.83
CA PHE A 143 7.53 4.04 4.41
C PHE A 143 7.54 3.47 5.82
N VAL A 144 8.33 2.44 6.11
CA VAL A 144 8.52 1.94 7.47
C VAL A 144 9.01 3.04 8.40
N ILE A 145 9.99 3.83 7.97
CA ILE A 145 10.54 4.94 8.75
C ILE A 145 9.46 6.01 8.98
N LEU A 146 8.76 6.47 7.93
CA LEU A 146 7.73 7.51 8.02
C LEU A 146 6.56 7.10 8.92
N LEU A 147 6.11 5.84 8.85
CA LEU A 147 5.03 5.30 9.68
C LEU A 147 5.44 5.16 11.15
N ASN A 148 6.73 5.01 11.44
CA ASN A 148 7.26 4.82 12.79
C ASN A 148 7.81 6.09 13.45
N THR A 149 7.64 7.27 12.85
CA THR A 149 7.98 8.55 13.48
C THR A 149 7.19 8.76 14.78
N ARG A 150 7.78 9.49 15.73
CA ARG A 150 7.11 9.84 17.01
C ARG A 150 5.77 10.54 16.78
N ALA A 151 5.71 11.43 15.79
CA ALA A 151 4.50 12.15 15.42
C ALA A 151 3.40 11.24 14.89
N ALA A 152 3.73 10.28 14.01
CA ALA A 152 2.79 9.30 13.48
C ALA A 152 2.25 8.36 14.56
N ARG A 153 3.14 7.87 15.45
CA ARG A 153 2.73 7.03 16.60
C ARG A 153 1.80 7.78 17.56
N GLY A 154 2.13 9.01 17.89
CA GLY A 154 1.30 9.86 18.77
C GLY A 154 -0.10 10.07 18.18
N TRP A 155 -0.18 10.49 16.91
CA TRP A 155 -1.45 10.72 16.22
C TRP A 155 -2.38 9.50 16.24
N CYS A 156 -1.85 8.32 15.89
CA CYS A 156 -2.64 7.09 15.84
C CYS A 156 -3.05 6.57 17.24
N ARG A 157 -2.33 6.92 18.31
CA ARG A 157 -2.73 6.58 19.68
C ARG A 157 -3.88 7.44 20.19
N TYR A 158 -3.88 8.75 19.89
CA TYR A 158 -4.89 9.67 20.42
C TYR A 158 -6.28 9.51 19.80
N ARG A 159 -6.39 8.93 18.59
CA ARG A 159 -7.67 8.75 17.90
C ARG A 159 -8.27 7.34 18.00
N THR A 160 -7.68 6.46 18.80
CA THR A 160 -8.18 5.08 18.94
C THR A 160 -9.23 4.94 20.06
N TYR A 161 -9.53 6.04 20.77
CA TYR A 161 -10.57 6.10 21.81
C TYR A 161 -11.73 6.97 21.36
#